data_a2317658884f5b3c4ad3577facc3439f
#
_entry.id   a2317658884f5b3c4ad3577facc3439f
#
_cell.length_a   1.000
_cell.length_b   1.000
_cell.length_c   1.000
_cell.angle_alpha   90.00
_cell.angle_beta   90.00
_cell.angle_gamma   90.00
#
_symmetry.space_group_name_H-M   'P 1'
#
loop_
_entity.id
_entity.type
_entity.pdbx_description
1 polymer ?
#
loop_
_entity_poly.entity_id
_entity_poly.type
_entity_poly.pdbx_seq_one_letter_code
_entity_poly.pdbx_strand_id
1 'polypeptide(L)'
;MRLPRLVIFLVCLTLPGIGCGSGSSHAGSPGQISGNWQMSLQKTGSKLPPNTVSGFLEQSSGTSIDGNMMVTNVPCSGTSLVTGTINESNISMNLNPSGTTLSLTGTIGSTSATMSGTYVLLSTGCRGSASNPSQSGNWTASLVQPLQGTVTGTFVSSTLGSFDISGQVSQGQSNGSSNAPLTGTLSITGSSCFSSATISGVISGTAVAINLADSVGTEIGQITGTSSLDGTSLTGSYKIVPKNGPSGTPCLQGDSGTVTFTR
;
A
#
# COMPACT_ATOMS: atom_id res chain seq x y z
N MET A 1 -56.31 47.61 -34.52
CA MET A 1 -55.91 46.22 -34.36
C MET A 1 -54.64 46.17 -33.53
N ARG A 2 -54.73 45.88 -32.21
CA ARG A 2 -53.58 45.86 -31.31
C ARG A 2 -53.28 44.37 -30.94
N LEU A 3 -52.07 43.90 -31.29
CA LEU A 3 -51.61 42.58 -30.83
C LEU A 3 -51.07 42.65 -29.42
N PRO A 4 -51.32 41.66 -28.55
CA PRO A 4 -50.74 41.60 -27.20
C PRO A 4 -49.35 41.02 -27.27
N ARG A 5 -48.43 41.67 -26.50
CA ARG A 5 -47.06 41.20 -26.25
C ARG A 5 -47.09 39.97 -25.34
N LEU A 6 -46.58 38.83 -25.82
CA LEU A 6 -46.33 37.64 -25.04
C LEU A 6 -45.02 37.82 -24.25
N VAL A 7 -45.12 37.91 -22.94
CA VAL A 7 -44.00 37.94 -22.01
C VAL A 7 -43.63 36.50 -21.68
N ILE A 8 -42.51 36.03 -22.19
CA ILE A 8 -41.94 34.68 -21.83
C ILE A 8 -41.13 34.88 -20.57
N PHE A 9 -41.63 34.36 -19.44
CA PHE A 9 -40.83 34.18 -18.23
C PHE A 9 -39.87 33.04 -18.40
N LEU A 10 -38.58 33.35 -18.53
CA LEU A 10 -37.49 32.36 -18.49
C LEU A 10 -37.22 31.99 -17.01
N VAL A 11 -37.75 30.84 -16.60
CA VAL A 11 -37.45 30.27 -15.28
C VAL A 11 -36.04 29.63 -15.35
N CYS A 12 -35.06 30.33 -14.79
CA CYS A 12 -33.73 29.72 -14.54
C CYS A 12 -33.85 28.68 -13.44
N LEU A 13 -33.90 27.41 -13.83
CA LEU A 13 -33.76 26.27 -12.92
C LEU A 13 -32.26 26.20 -12.54
N THR A 14 -31.90 26.71 -11.38
CA THR A 14 -30.60 26.46 -10.74
C THR A 14 -30.58 25.03 -10.22
N LEU A 15 -29.98 24.12 -10.97
CA LEU A 15 -29.63 22.78 -10.48
C LEU A 15 -28.52 22.93 -9.45
N PRO A 16 -28.68 22.45 -8.19
CA PRO A 16 -27.58 22.36 -7.27
C PRO A 16 -26.60 21.33 -7.84
N GLY A 17 -25.39 21.78 -8.13
CA GLY A 17 -24.29 20.92 -8.53
C GLY A 17 -24.04 19.87 -7.46
N ILE A 18 -24.36 18.62 -7.78
CA ILE A 18 -23.93 17.46 -7.00
C ILE A 18 -22.44 17.35 -7.24
N GLY A 19 -21.66 17.95 -6.34
CA GLY A 19 -20.22 17.74 -6.28
C GLY A 19 -19.97 16.27 -5.96
N CYS A 20 -19.53 15.49 -6.94
CA CYS A 20 -18.88 14.21 -6.70
C CYS A 20 -17.57 14.46 -5.94
N GLY A 21 -17.67 14.62 -4.64
CA GLY A 21 -16.57 14.50 -3.72
C GLY A 21 -16.21 13.03 -3.62
N SER A 22 -15.34 12.53 -4.50
CA SER A 22 -14.76 11.20 -4.40
C SER A 22 -13.69 11.16 -3.31
N GLY A 23 -14.13 11.26 -2.08
CA GLY A 23 -13.38 10.95 -0.87
C GLY A 23 -14.06 9.82 -0.15
N SER A 24 -14.31 8.69 -0.81
CA SER A 24 -14.79 7.50 -0.11
C SER A 24 -13.63 6.83 0.63
N SER A 25 -13.35 7.31 1.85
CA SER A 25 -12.90 6.41 2.90
C SER A 25 -14.00 5.36 3.04
N HIS A 26 -13.84 4.22 2.39
CA HIS A 26 -14.69 3.07 2.63
C HIS A 26 -14.41 2.57 4.05
N ALA A 27 -15.10 3.15 5.01
CA ALA A 27 -15.45 2.42 6.21
C ALA A 27 -16.36 1.30 5.69
N GLY A 28 -15.79 0.10 5.53
CA GLY A 28 -16.49 -1.02 4.91
C GLY A 28 -17.79 -1.28 5.63
N SER A 29 -18.86 -1.48 4.88
CA SER A 29 -20.06 -2.12 5.42
C SER A 29 -19.65 -3.41 6.10
N PRO A 30 -20.31 -3.83 7.20
CA PRO A 30 -20.00 -5.09 7.86
C PRO A 30 -19.94 -6.23 6.82
N GLY A 31 -18.80 -6.88 6.73
CA GLY A 31 -18.54 -7.95 5.74
C GLY A 31 -17.76 -7.54 4.49
N GLN A 32 -17.51 -6.26 4.22
CA GLN A 32 -16.71 -5.85 3.07
C GLN A 32 -15.22 -5.82 3.41
N ILE A 33 -14.42 -6.59 2.66
CA ILE A 33 -12.98 -6.77 2.91
C ILE A 33 -12.08 -6.22 1.80
N SER A 34 -12.63 -5.41 0.90
CA SER A 34 -11.82 -4.79 -0.16
C SER A 34 -10.79 -3.82 0.43
N GLY A 35 -9.54 -3.91 -0.03
CA GLY A 35 -8.48 -3.02 0.40
C GLY A 35 -7.11 -3.68 0.47
N ASN A 36 -6.17 -2.93 1.05
CA ASN A 36 -4.78 -3.34 1.27
C ASN A 36 -4.67 -4.13 2.59
N TRP A 37 -4.12 -5.33 2.53
CA TRP A 37 -4.03 -6.22 3.68
C TRP A 37 -2.60 -6.62 4.00
N GLN A 38 -2.29 -6.65 5.29
CA GLN A 38 -1.08 -7.24 5.84
C GLN A 38 -1.44 -8.47 6.63
N MET A 39 -0.92 -9.63 6.23
CA MET A 39 -1.15 -10.91 6.90
C MET A 39 0.14 -11.48 7.50
N SER A 40 -0.02 -12.21 8.58
CA SER A 40 1.04 -12.91 9.32
C SER A 40 0.65 -14.38 9.47
N LEU A 41 1.51 -15.30 9.03
CA LEU A 41 1.29 -16.75 9.08
C LEU A 41 2.29 -17.39 10.06
N GLN A 42 1.82 -17.80 11.20
CA GLN A 42 2.64 -18.46 12.24
C GLN A 42 2.51 -19.98 12.14
N LYS A 43 3.60 -20.65 11.77
CA LYS A 43 3.65 -22.12 11.72
C LYS A 43 3.47 -22.71 13.11
N THR A 44 2.63 -23.75 13.22
CA THR A 44 2.40 -24.49 14.49
C THR A 44 3.72 -25.02 15.07
N GLY A 45 3.98 -24.70 16.33
CA GLY A 45 5.17 -25.15 17.06
C GLY A 45 6.47 -24.41 16.68
N SER A 46 6.45 -23.46 15.76
CA SER A 46 7.63 -22.68 15.36
C SER A 46 7.82 -21.46 16.27
N LYS A 47 9.08 -21.21 16.64
CA LYS A 47 9.52 -19.95 17.28
C LYS A 47 10.15 -18.97 16.29
N LEU A 48 10.22 -19.33 15.01
CA LEU A 48 10.73 -18.45 13.96
C LEU A 48 9.73 -17.31 13.70
N PRO A 49 10.20 -16.17 13.16
CA PRO A 49 9.32 -15.11 12.71
C PRO A 49 8.25 -15.65 11.75
N PRO A 50 7.02 -15.13 11.80
CA PRO A 50 5.96 -15.55 10.90
C PRO A 50 6.31 -15.22 9.44
N ASN A 51 5.74 -16.00 8.53
CA ASN A 51 5.74 -15.64 7.13
C ASN A 51 4.73 -14.51 6.89
N THR A 52 4.94 -13.72 5.84
CA THR A 52 4.06 -12.59 5.54
C THR A 52 3.39 -12.75 4.18
N VAL A 53 2.15 -12.29 4.11
CA VAL A 53 1.37 -12.15 2.89
C VAL A 53 0.80 -10.74 2.87
N SER A 54 1.04 -10.00 1.80
CA SER A 54 0.60 -8.61 1.70
C SER A 54 0.05 -8.31 0.31
N GLY A 55 -0.92 -7.41 0.23
CA GLY A 55 -1.49 -7.00 -1.05
C GLY A 55 -2.96 -6.64 -0.97
N PHE A 56 -3.62 -6.70 -2.09
CA PHE A 56 -4.98 -6.19 -2.23
C PHE A 56 -5.98 -7.32 -2.42
N LEU A 57 -7.06 -7.22 -1.66
CA LEU A 57 -8.26 -8.02 -1.83
C LEU A 57 -9.38 -7.14 -2.40
N GLU A 58 -10.20 -7.72 -3.23
CA GLU A 58 -11.42 -7.13 -3.76
C GLU A 58 -12.57 -8.10 -3.50
N GLN A 59 -13.61 -7.61 -2.86
CA GLN A 59 -14.86 -8.34 -2.75
C GLN A 59 -15.73 -7.90 -3.91
N SER A 60 -15.87 -8.78 -4.90
CA SER A 60 -16.76 -8.60 -6.02
C SER A 60 -18.23 -8.78 -5.57
N SER A 61 -19.16 -9.05 -6.39
CA SER A 61 -20.55 -9.17 -5.98
C SER A 61 -20.78 -10.27 -4.93
N GLY A 62 -21.39 -9.91 -3.80
CA GLY A 62 -21.88 -10.89 -2.81
C GLY A 62 -20.76 -11.55 -2.00
N THR A 63 -20.49 -12.82 -2.27
CA THR A 63 -19.62 -13.68 -1.44
C THR A 63 -18.25 -13.96 -2.05
N SER A 64 -17.96 -13.49 -3.27
CA SER A 64 -16.69 -13.78 -3.96
C SER A 64 -15.59 -12.83 -3.55
N ILE A 65 -14.40 -13.36 -3.38
CA ILE A 65 -13.15 -12.62 -3.08
C ILE A 65 -12.17 -12.92 -4.20
N ASP A 66 -11.59 -11.84 -4.72
CA ASP A 66 -10.51 -11.87 -5.67
C ASP A 66 -9.38 -10.96 -5.18
N GLY A 67 -8.18 -11.09 -5.76
CA GLY A 67 -7.09 -10.18 -5.43
C GLY A 67 -5.73 -10.67 -5.88
N ASN A 68 -4.73 -9.87 -5.56
CA ASN A 68 -3.34 -10.19 -5.78
C ASN A 68 -2.53 -9.92 -4.52
N MET A 69 -1.76 -10.90 -4.08
CA MET A 69 -0.94 -10.79 -2.89
C MET A 69 0.49 -11.31 -3.13
N MET A 70 1.43 -10.68 -2.48
CA MET A 70 2.82 -11.10 -2.38
C MET A 70 2.98 -12.01 -1.17
N VAL A 71 3.46 -13.21 -1.36
CA VAL A 71 3.80 -14.16 -0.30
C VAL A 71 5.32 -14.16 -0.11
N THR A 72 5.77 -13.91 1.12
CA THR A 72 7.21 -13.82 1.43
C THR A 72 7.59 -14.74 2.59
N ASN A 73 8.88 -15.07 2.67
CA ASN A 73 9.47 -15.94 3.71
C ASN A 73 8.93 -17.38 3.74
N VAL A 74 8.24 -17.82 2.70
CA VAL A 74 7.90 -19.23 2.47
C VAL A 74 8.84 -19.80 1.40
N PRO A 75 8.99 -21.12 1.34
CA PRO A 75 9.86 -21.75 0.32
C PRO A 75 9.57 -21.29 -1.12
N CYS A 76 8.33 -20.94 -1.42
CA CYS A 76 7.88 -20.47 -2.73
C CYS A 76 7.32 -19.05 -2.63
N SER A 77 8.20 -18.10 -2.36
CA SER A 77 7.82 -16.67 -2.35
C SER A 77 7.44 -16.20 -3.75
N GLY A 78 6.50 -15.28 -3.84
CA GLY A 78 6.08 -14.66 -5.10
C GLY A 78 4.69 -14.07 -5.03
N THR A 79 4.33 -13.38 -6.10
CA THR A 79 2.96 -12.84 -6.29
C THR A 79 2.01 -13.97 -6.63
N SER A 80 0.82 -13.94 -6.07
CA SER A 80 -0.24 -14.92 -6.27
C SER A 80 -1.58 -14.23 -6.45
N LEU A 81 -2.35 -14.75 -7.38
CA LEU A 81 -3.78 -14.49 -7.42
C LEU A 81 -4.42 -15.10 -6.18
N VAL A 82 -5.36 -14.38 -5.61
CA VAL A 82 -6.25 -14.83 -4.53
C VAL A 82 -7.60 -15.13 -5.13
N THR A 83 -8.18 -16.26 -4.77
CA THR A 83 -9.59 -16.57 -5.01
C THR A 83 -10.20 -17.05 -3.72
N GLY A 84 -11.43 -16.69 -3.44
CA GLY A 84 -12.06 -17.09 -2.20
C GLY A 84 -13.52 -16.77 -2.09
N THR A 85 -14.07 -17.07 -0.92
CA THR A 85 -15.48 -16.81 -0.60
C THR A 85 -15.67 -16.33 0.82
N ILE A 86 -16.69 -15.50 1.00
CA ILE A 86 -17.21 -15.09 2.30
C ILE A 86 -18.61 -15.68 2.47
N ASN A 87 -18.88 -16.25 3.63
CA ASN A 87 -20.22 -16.64 4.05
C ASN A 87 -20.45 -16.09 5.45
N GLU A 88 -21.26 -15.05 5.57
CA GLU A 88 -21.42 -14.26 6.79
C GLU A 88 -20.07 -13.71 7.27
N SER A 89 -19.56 -14.17 8.41
CA SER A 89 -18.24 -13.83 8.92
C SER A 89 -17.14 -14.85 8.56
N ASN A 90 -17.50 -15.98 7.95
CA ASN A 90 -16.53 -17.01 7.60
C ASN A 90 -15.85 -16.69 6.27
N ILE A 91 -14.54 -16.86 6.20
CA ILE A 91 -13.73 -16.60 5.02
C ILE A 91 -12.92 -17.82 4.62
N SER A 92 -12.85 -18.09 3.33
CA SER A 92 -11.97 -19.11 2.75
C SER A 92 -11.27 -18.51 1.54
N MET A 93 -9.94 -18.60 1.50
CA MET A 93 -9.11 -18.08 0.42
C MET A 93 -8.06 -19.09 -0.01
N ASN A 94 -7.74 -19.10 -1.30
CA ASN A 94 -6.66 -19.88 -1.88
C ASN A 94 -5.69 -18.97 -2.65
N LEU A 95 -4.41 -19.18 -2.42
CA LEU A 95 -3.30 -18.54 -3.10
C LEU A 95 -2.38 -19.62 -3.68
N ASN A 96 -1.84 -19.40 -4.87
CA ASN A 96 -0.95 -20.34 -5.54
C ASN A 96 0.40 -19.69 -5.88
N PRO A 97 1.20 -19.29 -4.89
CA PRO A 97 2.50 -18.69 -5.15
C PRO A 97 3.46 -19.74 -5.73
N SER A 98 4.00 -19.48 -6.92
CA SER A 98 5.05 -20.30 -7.54
C SER A 98 4.81 -21.82 -7.56
N GLY A 99 3.54 -22.25 -7.71
CA GLY A 99 3.18 -23.67 -7.80
C GLY A 99 2.94 -24.38 -6.47
N THR A 100 2.87 -23.65 -5.36
CA THR A 100 2.35 -24.16 -4.09
C THR A 100 0.91 -23.72 -3.89
N THR A 101 0.16 -24.43 -3.06
CA THR A 101 -1.19 -24.01 -2.66
C THR A 101 -1.16 -23.60 -1.19
N LEU A 102 -1.51 -22.33 -0.93
CA LEU A 102 -1.76 -21.80 0.40
C LEU A 102 -3.27 -21.63 0.57
N SER A 103 -3.87 -22.45 1.41
CA SER A 103 -5.29 -22.37 1.77
C SER A 103 -5.45 -21.72 3.14
N LEU A 104 -6.30 -20.71 3.22
CA LEU A 104 -6.60 -19.95 4.43
C LEU A 104 -8.09 -20.09 4.73
N THR A 105 -8.42 -20.48 5.96
CA THR A 105 -9.80 -20.50 6.44
C THR A 105 -9.88 -19.75 7.76
N GLY A 106 -10.96 -19.02 8.01
CA GLY A 106 -11.05 -18.21 9.22
C GLY A 106 -12.30 -17.36 9.30
N THR A 107 -12.21 -16.31 10.09
CA THR A 107 -13.31 -15.38 10.34
C THR A 107 -12.86 -13.92 10.17
N ILE A 108 -13.80 -13.09 9.76
CA ILE A 108 -13.68 -11.65 9.68
C ILE A 108 -14.10 -11.08 11.04
N GLY A 109 -13.29 -10.17 11.58
CA GLY A 109 -13.61 -9.45 12.81
C GLY A 109 -14.80 -8.50 12.64
N SER A 110 -15.40 -8.11 13.74
CA SER A 110 -16.65 -7.30 13.77
C SER A 110 -16.54 -5.94 13.07
N THR A 111 -15.33 -5.40 12.95
CA THR A 111 -15.06 -4.13 12.25
C THR A 111 -14.69 -4.31 10.78
N SER A 112 -14.59 -5.55 10.29
CA SER A 112 -14.04 -5.90 8.95
C SER A 112 -12.62 -5.38 8.70
N ALA A 113 -11.92 -4.95 9.73
CA ALA A 113 -10.53 -4.47 9.65
C ALA A 113 -9.51 -5.53 10.07
N THR A 114 -9.97 -6.68 10.53
CA THR A 114 -9.13 -7.81 10.95
C THR A 114 -9.71 -9.12 10.47
N MET A 115 -8.85 -10.08 10.22
CA MET A 115 -9.22 -11.47 9.94
C MET A 115 -8.26 -12.40 10.67
N SER A 116 -8.72 -13.61 11.02
CA SER A 116 -7.87 -14.62 11.62
C SER A 116 -8.39 -16.04 11.36
N GLY A 117 -7.49 -17.02 11.46
CA GLY A 117 -7.89 -18.41 11.26
C GLY A 117 -6.71 -19.35 11.19
N THR A 118 -6.88 -20.43 10.43
CA THR A 118 -5.87 -21.45 10.19
C THR A 118 -5.47 -21.51 8.73
N TYR A 119 -4.23 -21.90 8.47
CA TYR A 119 -3.75 -22.10 7.11
C TYR A 119 -3.13 -23.48 6.93
N VAL A 120 -3.14 -23.92 5.68
CA VAL A 120 -2.39 -25.08 5.20
C VAL A 120 -1.63 -24.66 3.95
N LEU A 121 -0.32 -24.86 3.96
CA LEU A 121 0.56 -24.68 2.81
C LEU A 121 0.96 -26.08 2.29
N LEU A 122 0.47 -26.42 1.11
CA LEU A 122 0.83 -27.68 0.43
C LEU A 122 2.00 -27.36 -0.52
N SER A 123 3.14 -27.91 -0.21
CA SER A 123 4.33 -27.76 -1.06
C SER A 123 4.38 -28.90 -2.08
N THR A 124 4.19 -28.58 -3.34
CA THR A 124 4.37 -29.52 -4.46
C THR A 124 5.74 -29.39 -5.12
N GLY A 125 6.67 -28.70 -4.47
CA GLY A 125 8.02 -28.44 -4.96
C GLY A 125 8.14 -27.13 -5.70
N CYS A 126 8.69 -26.12 -5.02
CA CYS A 126 9.23 -24.95 -5.70
C CYS A 126 10.39 -25.38 -6.59
N ARG A 127 10.60 -24.72 -7.71
CA ARG A 127 11.72 -25.01 -8.63
C ARG A 127 13.02 -25.29 -7.86
N GLY A 128 13.45 -26.54 -7.86
CA GLY A 128 14.75 -26.97 -7.34
C GLY A 128 14.81 -27.49 -5.90
N SER A 129 13.71 -27.57 -5.17
CA SER A 129 13.71 -28.17 -3.82
C SER A 129 12.85 -29.44 -3.80
N ALA A 130 13.51 -30.59 -3.72
CA ALA A 130 12.81 -31.82 -3.39
C ALA A 130 12.24 -31.70 -1.96
N SER A 131 10.93 -31.86 -1.83
CA SER A 131 10.19 -32.04 -0.58
C SER A 131 10.37 -30.95 0.49
N ASN A 132 9.77 -29.77 0.31
CA ASN A 132 9.37 -28.98 1.47
C ASN A 132 8.11 -29.62 2.08
N PRO A 133 8.14 -30.03 3.35
CA PRO A 133 6.96 -30.63 3.98
C PRO A 133 5.81 -29.62 4.05
N SER A 134 4.59 -30.10 3.92
CA SER A 134 3.39 -29.30 4.15
C SER A 134 3.49 -28.58 5.50
N GLN A 135 3.05 -27.34 5.53
CA GLN A 135 3.04 -26.52 6.74
C GLN A 135 1.60 -26.15 7.10
N SER A 136 1.33 -26.08 8.37
CA SER A 136 0.05 -25.56 8.87
C SER A 136 0.29 -24.68 10.09
N GLY A 137 -0.69 -23.83 10.37
CA GLY A 137 -0.60 -22.93 11.51
C GLY A 137 -1.78 -21.97 11.57
N ASN A 138 -1.58 -20.90 12.32
CA ASN A 138 -2.56 -19.83 12.44
C ASN A 138 -2.15 -18.64 11.59
N TRP A 139 -3.12 -17.89 11.14
CA TRP A 139 -2.89 -16.63 10.45
C TRP A 139 -3.74 -15.52 11.06
N THR A 140 -3.23 -14.30 10.96
CA THR A 140 -3.94 -13.07 11.27
C THR A 140 -3.73 -12.08 10.13
N ALA A 141 -4.70 -11.20 9.92
CA ALA A 141 -4.60 -10.13 8.93
C ALA A 141 -5.16 -8.82 9.49
N SER A 142 -4.57 -7.72 9.06
CA SER A 142 -5.04 -6.38 9.35
C SER A 142 -5.19 -5.58 8.06
N LEU A 143 -6.29 -4.84 7.96
CA LEU A 143 -6.49 -3.87 6.89
C LEU A 143 -5.53 -2.69 7.10
N VAL A 144 -4.80 -2.34 6.07
CA VAL A 144 -3.88 -1.20 6.05
C VAL A 144 -4.60 -0.02 5.42
N GLN A 145 -4.74 1.06 6.18
CA GLN A 145 -5.38 2.27 5.68
C GLN A 145 -4.49 2.98 4.64
N PRO A 146 -5.06 3.70 3.69
CA PRO A 146 -4.30 4.39 2.66
C PRO A 146 -3.31 5.42 3.25
N LEU A 147 -2.08 5.38 2.77
CA LEU A 147 -1.06 6.38 3.04
C LEU A 147 -1.29 7.58 2.10
N GLN A 148 -2.03 8.59 2.58
CA GLN A 148 -2.40 9.75 1.75
C GLN A 148 -2.66 10.98 2.60
N GLY A 149 -2.42 12.16 2.04
CA GLY A 149 -2.66 13.46 2.66
C GLY A 149 -1.39 14.29 2.82
N THR A 150 -1.50 15.37 3.57
CA THR A 150 -0.35 16.21 3.93
C THR A 150 0.52 15.46 4.92
N VAL A 151 1.80 15.41 4.64
CA VAL A 151 2.81 14.77 5.49
C VAL A 151 3.86 15.78 5.93
N THR A 152 4.36 15.58 7.15
CA THR A 152 5.55 16.25 7.68
C THR A 152 6.49 15.18 8.23
N GLY A 153 7.76 15.50 8.38
CA GLY A 153 8.70 14.54 8.92
C GLY A 153 10.16 14.97 8.79
N THR A 154 11.06 14.00 8.90
CA THR A 154 12.49 14.25 8.85
C THR A 154 13.24 13.17 8.07
N PHE A 155 14.26 13.59 7.33
CA PHE A 155 15.40 12.75 6.96
C PHE A 155 16.51 12.92 8.00
N VAL A 156 17.01 11.84 8.56
CA VAL A 156 18.19 11.86 9.45
C VAL A 156 19.34 11.21 8.72
N SER A 157 20.26 12.04 8.21
CA SER A 157 21.44 11.59 7.47
C SER A 157 22.45 10.95 8.41
N SER A 158 23.13 9.94 7.91
CA SER A 158 24.26 9.32 8.62
C SER A 158 25.48 10.25 8.74
N THR A 159 25.56 11.32 7.93
CA THR A 159 26.75 12.19 7.83
C THR A 159 26.44 13.69 7.87
N LEU A 160 25.26 14.12 7.46
CA LEU A 160 24.94 15.53 7.18
C LEU A 160 23.96 16.18 8.20
N GLY A 161 23.45 15.41 9.18
CA GLY A 161 22.45 15.90 10.14
C GLY A 161 21.02 15.62 9.72
N SER A 162 20.08 16.43 10.21
CA SER A 162 18.65 16.24 9.96
C SER A 162 18.11 17.29 9.00
N PHE A 163 17.16 16.87 8.15
CA PHE A 163 16.45 17.73 7.19
C PHE A 163 14.95 17.60 7.43
N ASP A 164 14.25 18.70 7.53
CA ASP A 164 12.80 18.70 7.66
C ASP A 164 12.14 18.50 6.29
N ILE A 165 11.08 17.73 6.28
CA ILE A 165 10.29 17.45 5.08
C ILE A 165 8.81 17.76 5.31
N SER A 166 8.18 18.27 4.29
CA SER A 166 6.75 18.47 4.23
C SER A 166 6.26 18.20 2.81
N GLY A 167 5.00 17.79 2.65
CA GLY A 167 4.49 17.54 1.30
C GLY A 167 3.13 16.90 1.26
N GLN A 168 2.82 16.33 0.11
CA GLN A 168 1.58 15.60 -0.16
C GLN A 168 1.93 14.21 -0.67
N VAL A 169 1.22 13.21 -0.15
CA VAL A 169 1.28 11.82 -0.64
C VAL A 169 -0.12 11.39 -1.02
N SER A 170 -0.24 10.67 -2.11
CA SER A 170 -1.49 10.08 -2.60
C SER A 170 -1.28 8.62 -2.94
N GLN A 171 -2.15 7.76 -2.43
CA GLN A 171 -2.21 6.35 -2.79
C GLN A 171 -3.31 6.13 -3.82
N GLY A 172 -2.95 5.57 -4.97
CA GLY A 172 -3.90 5.19 -6.00
C GLY A 172 -4.52 3.81 -5.77
N GLN A 173 -5.31 3.35 -6.73
CA GLN A 173 -5.92 2.01 -6.73
C GLN A 173 -4.89 0.96 -7.17
N SER A 174 -5.03 -0.27 -6.68
CA SER A 174 -4.15 -1.40 -7.03
C SER A 174 -4.27 -1.85 -8.49
N ASN A 175 -5.42 -1.59 -9.12
CA ASN A 175 -5.72 -2.01 -10.50
C ASN A 175 -5.44 -3.50 -10.75
N GLY A 176 -5.81 -4.35 -9.82
CA GLY A 176 -5.60 -5.80 -9.90
C GLY A 176 -4.14 -6.24 -9.65
N SER A 177 -3.29 -5.37 -9.08
CA SER A 177 -1.93 -5.70 -8.66
C SER A 177 -1.86 -6.00 -7.15
N SER A 178 -0.79 -6.66 -6.70
CA SER A 178 -0.48 -6.78 -5.27
C SER A 178 0.01 -5.46 -4.65
N ASN A 179 0.20 -4.43 -5.46
CA ASN A 179 0.69 -3.11 -5.05
C ASN A 179 -0.29 -2.02 -5.47
N ALA A 180 -0.39 -0.95 -4.68
CA ALA A 180 -0.99 0.31 -5.10
C ALA A 180 0.10 1.35 -5.37
N PRO A 181 -0.06 2.22 -6.38
CA PRO A 181 0.88 3.28 -6.66
C PRO A 181 0.82 4.36 -5.57
N LEU A 182 1.99 4.90 -5.24
CA LEU A 182 2.17 6.10 -4.42
C LEU A 182 2.72 7.22 -5.29
N THR A 183 2.13 8.41 -5.20
CA THR A 183 2.59 9.61 -5.89
C THR A 183 2.57 10.79 -4.92
N GLY A 184 3.32 11.84 -5.24
CA GLY A 184 3.31 13.03 -4.40
C GLY A 184 4.48 13.96 -4.66
N THR A 185 4.61 14.94 -3.75
CA THR A 185 5.70 15.93 -3.76
C THR A 185 6.18 16.18 -2.34
N LEU A 186 7.47 16.39 -2.20
CA LEU A 186 8.11 16.80 -0.94
C LEU A 186 8.83 18.14 -1.13
N SER A 187 8.72 18.99 -0.12
CA SER A 187 9.63 20.11 0.13
C SER A 187 10.61 19.67 1.21
N ILE A 188 11.88 20.00 1.04
CA ILE A 188 12.97 19.57 1.90
C ILE A 188 13.73 20.82 2.35
N THR A 189 13.77 21.03 3.66
CA THR A 189 14.40 22.20 4.29
C THR A 189 15.68 21.80 5.01
N GLY A 190 16.72 22.61 4.88
CA GLY A 190 18.01 22.35 5.52
C GLY A 190 18.99 21.51 4.69
N SER A 191 18.54 20.88 3.60
CA SER A 191 19.43 20.16 2.70
C SER A 191 20.13 21.11 1.73
N SER A 192 21.44 20.95 1.57
CA SER A 192 22.21 21.63 0.52
C SER A 192 22.10 20.95 -0.85
N CYS A 193 21.49 19.76 -0.90
CA CYS A 193 21.44 18.93 -2.09
C CYS A 193 20.21 19.19 -2.97
N PHE A 194 19.05 19.26 -2.37
CA PHE A 194 17.80 19.51 -3.07
C PHE A 194 16.75 20.07 -2.11
N SER A 195 15.92 20.97 -2.62
CA SER A 195 14.84 21.61 -1.85
C SER A 195 13.47 20.99 -2.09
N SER A 196 13.34 20.15 -3.09
CA SER A 196 12.09 19.46 -3.43
C SER A 196 12.34 18.15 -4.16
N ALA A 197 11.39 17.24 -4.05
CA ALA A 197 11.36 15.99 -4.80
C ALA A 197 9.93 15.63 -5.21
N THR A 198 9.78 14.97 -6.34
CA THR A 198 8.56 14.24 -6.70
C THR A 198 8.66 12.80 -6.20
N ILE A 199 7.53 12.26 -5.77
CA ILE A 199 7.39 10.88 -5.28
C ILE A 199 6.74 10.04 -6.37
N SER A 200 7.34 8.89 -6.65
CA SER A 200 6.70 7.78 -7.35
C SER A 200 7.06 6.48 -6.66
N GLY A 201 6.09 5.61 -6.39
CA GLY A 201 6.38 4.41 -5.63
C GLY A 201 5.21 3.46 -5.55
N VAL A 202 5.33 2.49 -4.65
CA VAL A 202 4.31 1.48 -4.42
C VAL A 202 4.19 1.14 -2.93
N ILE A 203 3.00 0.68 -2.55
CA ILE A 203 2.72 0.09 -1.23
C ILE A 203 2.04 -1.27 -1.40
N SER A 204 2.44 -2.25 -0.58
CA SER A 204 1.83 -3.58 -0.48
C SER A 204 1.79 -4.01 0.97
N GLY A 205 0.60 -4.21 1.54
CA GLY A 205 0.47 -4.26 2.98
C GLY A 205 1.06 -2.99 3.59
N THR A 206 1.93 -3.14 4.58
CA THR A 206 2.65 -2.02 5.19
C THR A 206 3.98 -1.69 4.48
N ALA A 207 4.46 -2.54 3.57
CA ALA A 207 5.74 -2.32 2.89
C ALA A 207 5.63 -1.22 1.84
N VAL A 208 6.54 -0.26 1.90
CA VAL A 208 6.61 0.92 1.02
C VAL A 208 7.95 0.98 0.32
N ALA A 209 7.91 1.23 -0.99
CA ALA A 209 9.07 1.56 -1.81
C ALA A 209 8.77 2.80 -2.64
N ILE A 210 9.59 3.84 -2.49
CA ILE A 210 9.42 5.13 -3.13
C ILE A 210 10.69 5.51 -3.86
N ASN A 211 10.56 5.98 -5.09
CA ASN A 211 11.59 6.69 -5.83
C ASN A 211 11.39 8.19 -5.66
N LEU A 212 12.46 8.91 -5.44
CA LEU A 212 12.50 10.36 -5.40
C LEU A 212 13.13 10.87 -6.71
N ALA A 213 12.49 11.83 -7.34
CA ALA A 213 13.00 12.47 -8.54
C ALA A 213 13.01 14.00 -8.38
N ASP A 214 13.93 14.67 -9.07
CA ASP A 214 13.98 16.13 -9.12
C ASP A 214 12.86 16.71 -10.03
N SER A 215 12.81 18.02 -10.16
CA SER A 215 11.79 18.72 -10.95
C SER A 215 11.81 18.42 -12.46
N VAL A 216 12.89 17.83 -12.96
CA VAL A 216 13.01 17.40 -14.37
C VAL A 216 12.83 15.89 -14.53
N GLY A 217 12.47 15.17 -13.46
CA GLY A 217 12.18 13.74 -13.49
C GLY A 217 13.42 12.84 -13.37
N THR A 218 14.60 13.40 -13.06
CA THR A 218 15.79 12.59 -12.81
C THR A 218 15.72 11.97 -11.43
N GLU A 219 15.92 10.66 -11.34
CA GLU A 219 15.99 9.96 -10.05
C GLU A 219 17.12 10.51 -9.18
N ILE A 220 16.80 10.93 -7.98
CA ILE A 220 17.73 11.46 -6.98
C ILE A 220 17.88 10.55 -5.77
N GLY A 221 16.99 9.59 -5.59
CA GLY A 221 17.08 8.66 -4.47
C GLY A 221 15.89 7.75 -4.32
N GLN A 222 15.95 6.93 -3.28
CA GLN A 222 14.94 5.93 -2.95
C GLN A 222 14.67 5.93 -1.45
N ILE A 223 13.42 5.61 -1.09
CA ILE A 223 12.99 5.32 0.29
C ILE A 223 12.43 3.90 0.30
N THR A 224 12.83 3.12 1.29
CA THR A 224 12.20 1.84 1.62
C THR A 224 11.80 1.84 3.08
N GLY A 225 10.59 1.41 3.37
CA GLY A 225 10.08 1.52 4.74
C GLY A 225 8.78 0.77 4.98
N THR A 226 8.19 1.10 6.11
CA THR A 226 6.94 0.51 6.57
C THR A 226 5.97 1.61 6.99
N SER A 227 4.76 1.58 6.46
CA SER A 227 3.65 2.41 6.94
C SER A 227 3.02 1.81 8.19
N SER A 228 2.42 2.65 9.03
CA SER A 228 1.53 2.19 10.08
C SER A 228 0.24 1.59 9.48
N LEU A 229 -0.45 0.74 10.25
CA LEU A 229 -1.71 0.14 9.81
C LEU A 229 -2.83 1.17 9.58
N ASP A 230 -2.81 2.27 10.32
CA ASP A 230 -3.77 3.37 10.20
C ASP A 230 -3.41 4.38 9.10
N GLY A 231 -2.32 4.17 8.37
CA GLY A 231 -1.87 5.03 7.28
C GLY A 231 -1.42 6.43 7.71
N THR A 232 -1.15 6.64 9.02
CA THR A 232 -0.78 7.96 9.55
C THR A 232 0.71 8.21 9.59
N SER A 233 1.55 7.17 9.48
CA SER A 233 3.00 7.30 9.53
C SER A 233 3.71 6.34 8.58
N LEU A 234 4.94 6.71 8.21
CA LEU A 234 5.90 5.87 7.51
C LEU A 234 7.25 6.03 8.19
N THR A 235 7.93 4.92 8.45
CA THR A 235 9.31 4.88 8.93
C THR A 235 10.14 4.00 8.00
N GLY A 236 11.39 4.41 7.77
CA GLY A 236 12.23 3.63 6.87
C GLY A 236 13.65 4.17 6.74
N SER A 237 14.31 3.74 5.71
CA SER A 237 15.62 4.20 5.28
C SER A 237 15.53 4.88 3.93
N TYR A 238 16.42 5.82 3.69
CA TYR A 238 16.60 6.44 2.39
C TYR A 238 18.03 6.30 1.90
N LYS A 239 18.17 6.38 0.59
CA LYS A 239 19.45 6.44 -0.10
C LYS A 239 19.34 7.45 -1.23
N ILE A 240 20.20 8.46 -1.22
CA ILE A 240 20.35 9.44 -2.28
C ILE A 240 21.43 8.96 -3.26
N VAL A 241 21.11 9.01 -4.53
CA VAL A 241 22.05 8.64 -5.60
C VAL A 241 22.98 9.82 -5.85
N PRO A 242 24.30 9.59 -5.99
CA PRO A 242 25.23 10.66 -6.35
C PRO A 242 24.82 11.31 -7.68
N LYS A 243 24.73 12.63 -7.71
CA LYS A 243 24.44 13.39 -8.93
C LYS A 243 25.74 13.83 -9.59
N ASN A 244 25.86 13.67 -10.90
CA ASN A 244 26.95 14.23 -11.69
C ASN A 244 26.82 15.75 -11.70
N GLY A 245 27.66 16.42 -10.95
CA GLY A 245 27.74 17.89 -10.83
C GLY A 245 29.17 18.34 -10.53
N PRO A 246 29.44 19.65 -10.43
CA PRO A 246 30.79 20.13 -10.13
C PRO A 246 31.34 19.49 -8.85
N SER A 247 32.57 19.02 -8.89
CA SER A 247 33.24 18.37 -7.76
C SER A 247 33.29 19.31 -6.55
N GLY A 248 32.91 18.82 -5.38
CA GLY A 248 33.02 19.54 -4.12
C GLY A 248 31.72 19.80 -3.36
N THR A 249 30.55 19.42 -3.89
CA THR A 249 29.29 19.51 -3.15
C THR A 249 28.98 18.17 -2.43
N PRO A 250 28.45 18.20 -1.18
CA PRO A 250 28.10 16.99 -0.43
C PRO A 250 27.18 16.02 -1.18
N CYS A 251 26.36 16.54 -2.09
CA CYS A 251 25.41 15.79 -2.91
C CYS A 251 26.05 14.84 -3.92
N LEU A 252 27.31 15.06 -4.28
CA LEU A 252 28.04 14.22 -5.24
C LEU A 252 28.46 12.87 -4.66
N GLN A 253 28.52 12.77 -3.35
CA GLN A 253 28.97 11.55 -2.66
C GLN A 253 27.79 10.61 -2.34
N GLY A 254 26.55 11.03 -2.59
CA GLY A 254 25.37 10.37 -2.10
C GLY A 254 25.16 10.60 -0.61
N ASP A 255 23.99 10.20 -0.14
CA ASP A 255 23.63 10.24 1.28
C ASP A 255 22.71 9.08 1.61
N SER A 256 22.68 8.67 2.86
CA SER A 256 21.79 7.64 3.36
C SER A 256 21.47 7.85 4.82
N GLY A 257 20.34 7.35 5.25
CA GLY A 257 19.91 7.52 6.63
C GLY A 257 18.52 6.95 6.87
N THR A 258 17.89 7.47 7.90
CA THR A 258 16.50 7.11 8.23
C THR A 258 15.52 8.22 7.84
N VAL A 259 14.29 7.84 7.60
CA VAL A 259 13.21 8.75 7.27
C VAL A 259 11.99 8.44 8.12
N THR A 260 11.32 9.48 8.56
CA THR A 260 10.02 9.40 9.21
C THR A 260 9.06 10.40 8.57
N PHE A 261 7.85 9.95 8.25
CA PHE A 261 6.72 10.79 7.88
C PHE A 261 5.60 10.62 8.87
N THR A 262 4.90 11.70 9.15
CA THR A 262 3.63 11.70 9.90
C THR A 262 2.61 12.57 9.18
N ARG A 263 1.35 12.15 9.24
CA ARG A 263 0.18 12.86 8.70
C ARG A 263 -0.51 13.67 9.79
#